data_f7d7e770a78febd1be44031cf3f9dace
#
_entry.id   f7d7e770a78febd1be44031cf3f9dace
#
_cell.length_a   1.000
_cell.length_b   1.000
_cell.length_c   1.000
_cell.angle_alpha   90.00
_cell.angle_beta   90.00
_cell.angle_gamma   90.00
#
_symmetry.space_group_name_H-M   'P 1'
#
loop_
_entity.id
_entity.type
_entity.pdbx_description
1 polymer ?
#
loop_
_entity_poly.entity_id
_entity_poly.type
_entity_poly.pdbx_seq_one_letter_code
_entity_poly.pdbx_strand_id
1 'polypeptide(L)'
;MCFLCDLKTSGQPAPADPDAASATTGPPRWSGRRGFLLAAGAAAATAAAGPALAQVDVGNASAMRQLVPAETLEASATQQYSRMLAEAKSKGALAPDSHPQLQRLRAIGNRLIPLTPQWNDRAREWRWEVNLIGSKQINAFCMPGGKIAFYTGILDQLKLSDDEAAMIMGHEMAHALREHARSRLAKTQATSMGLSLGAQLLGLGQLGNIAADMGTQLLTLKFSRTDETEADLVGLELAARAGYNPQASVSLWEKMGKASGGAGGPGFLSTHPSGPNRIRELQANVPRVQGLYERAKRG
;
A
#
# COMPACT_ATOMS: atom_id res chain seq x y z
N MET A 1 18.56 -46.63 13.27
CA MET A 1 19.29 -47.55 12.39
C MET A 1 19.73 -46.81 11.17
N CYS A 2 21.05 -46.66 11.05
CA CYS A 2 21.77 -46.09 9.91
C CYS A 2 21.70 -46.96 8.63
N PHE A 3 21.82 -46.32 7.49
CA PHE A 3 22.59 -46.73 6.32
C PHE A 3 22.74 -45.48 5.43
N LEU A 4 23.80 -44.76 5.31
CA LEU A 4 25.20 -44.90 4.82
C LEU A 4 25.27 -45.79 3.58
N CYS A 5 25.81 -45.44 2.45
CA CYS A 5 27.15 -45.01 2.11
C CYS A 5 27.29 -44.78 0.60
N ASP A 6 28.10 -43.82 0.26
CA ASP A 6 29.14 -43.79 -0.76
C ASP A 6 28.97 -44.42 -2.17
N LEU A 7 29.32 -43.59 -3.13
CA LEU A 7 30.27 -43.97 -4.19
C LEU A 7 30.93 -42.72 -4.82
N LYS A 8 32.23 -42.58 -4.52
CA LYS A 8 33.24 -41.83 -5.29
C LYS A 8 33.66 -42.67 -6.48
N THR A 9 33.93 -42.05 -7.63
CA THR A 9 35.07 -42.30 -8.56
C THR A 9 35.07 -41.19 -9.61
N SER A 10 36.00 -40.30 -9.68
CA SER A 10 37.32 -40.34 -10.29
C SER A 10 37.32 -40.53 -11.81
N GLY A 11 37.82 -39.54 -12.53
CA GLY A 11 38.17 -39.59 -13.94
C GLY A 11 38.86 -38.31 -14.38
N GLN A 12 40.17 -38.38 -14.45
CA GLN A 12 41.13 -37.32 -14.81
C GLN A 12 41.24 -37.12 -16.33
N PRO A 13 41.98 -36.07 -16.83
CA PRO A 13 41.87 -35.52 -18.18
C PRO A 13 42.88 -36.09 -19.17
N ALA A 14 42.67 -35.88 -20.46
CA ALA A 14 43.64 -36.17 -21.52
C ALA A 14 43.92 -34.94 -22.39
N PRO A 15 45.02 -34.93 -23.14
CA PRO A 15 45.95 -33.79 -23.21
C PRO A 15 45.82 -32.94 -24.49
N ALA A 16 46.53 -31.83 -24.45
CA ALA A 16 46.75 -30.88 -25.51
C ALA A 16 47.60 -31.45 -26.65
N ASP A 17 47.34 -31.01 -27.86
CA ASP A 17 48.26 -31.13 -28.99
C ASP A 17 48.51 -29.75 -29.64
N PRO A 18 49.75 -29.42 -29.96
CA PRO A 18 50.13 -28.13 -30.50
C PRO A 18 50.35 -28.17 -32.02
N ASP A 19 50.38 -26.99 -32.62
CA ASP A 19 50.84 -26.65 -33.96
C ASP A 19 49.79 -26.30 -35.00
N ALA A 20 49.77 -25.00 -35.26
CA ALA A 20 49.85 -24.44 -36.61
C ALA A 20 49.93 -22.92 -36.65
N ALA A 21 51.11 -22.45 -36.79
CA ALA A 21 51.65 -21.42 -37.70
C ALA A 21 50.77 -20.22 -38.10
N SER A 22 51.27 -19.07 -37.67
CA SER A 22 51.47 -17.77 -38.33
C SER A 22 50.75 -17.47 -39.66
N ALA A 23 49.98 -16.36 -39.66
CA ALA A 23 49.91 -15.47 -40.83
C ALA A 23 49.73 -14.01 -40.35
N THR A 24 50.75 -13.25 -40.55
CA THR A 24 50.80 -11.79 -40.40
C THR A 24 50.02 -11.11 -41.50
N THR A 25 49.05 -10.25 -41.15
CA THR A 25 48.61 -9.20 -42.07
C THR A 25 48.36 -7.92 -41.26
N GLY A 26 49.03 -6.85 -41.69
CA GLY A 26 49.07 -5.57 -41.01
C GLY A 26 47.75 -4.79 -41.07
N PRO A 27 47.67 -3.67 -40.31
CA PRO A 27 46.41 -2.95 -40.13
C PRO A 27 46.06 -2.10 -41.36
N PRO A 28 44.76 -1.98 -41.72
CA PRO A 28 44.33 -1.08 -42.79
C PRO A 28 44.42 0.37 -42.32
N ARG A 29 45.08 1.19 -43.11
CA ARG A 29 45.13 2.65 -42.97
C ARG A 29 43.78 3.23 -43.25
N TRP A 30 43.11 3.74 -42.28
CA TRP A 30 41.87 4.53 -42.44
C TRP A 30 42.23 6.00 -42.70
N SER A 31 41.92 6.47 -43.93
CA SER A 31 41.99 7.85 -44.32
C SER A 31 40.94 8.65 -43.54
N GLY A 32 41.42 9.57 -42.72
CA GLY A 32 40.55 10.53 -42.06
C GLY A 32 39.85 11.43 -43.08
N ARG A 33 38.55 11.54 -42.98
CA ARG A 33 37.66 12.68 -43.31
C ARG A 33 36.19 12.38 -43.31
N ARG A 34 35.74 11.18 -42.95
CA ARG A 34 34.27 10.87 -42.87
C ARG A 34 33.78 10.40 -41.50
N GLY A 35 34.62 10.43 -40.45
CA GLY A 35 34.28 10.01 -39.09
C GLY A 35 33.69 11.11 -38.16
N PHE A 36 33.64 12.36 -38.61
CA PHE A 36 33.28 13.48 -37.72
C PHE A 36 31.81 13.86 -37.68
N LEU A 37 30.95 13.24 -38.53
CA LEU A 37 29.52 13.57 -38.59
C LEU A 37 28.60 12.51 -37.97
N LEU A 38 29.13 11.41 -37.42
CA LEU A 38 28.34 10.39 -36.71
C LEU A 38 28.49 10.42 -35.18
N ALA A 39 29.36 11.27 -34.64
CA ALA A 39 29.56 11.39 -33.20
C ALA A 39 28.73 12.50 -32.54
N ALA A 40 28.03 13.33 -33.33
CA ALA A 40 27.17 14.41 -32.82
C ALA A 40 25.68 14.01 -32.69
N GLY A 41 25.30 12.79 -33.09
CA GLY A 41 23.93 12.30 -33.05
C GLY A 41 23.55 11.47 -31.81
N ALA A 42 24.48 11.16 -30.90
CA ALA A 42 24.23 10.24 -29.78
C ALA A 42 24.04 10.92 -28.40
N ALA A 43 24.02 12.26 -28.36
CA ALA A 43 23.91 13.00 -27.10
C ALA A 43 22.54 13.65 -26.84
N ALA A 44 21.50 13.38 -27.67
CA ALA A 44 20.17 13.93 -27.50
C ALA A 44 19.10 12.85 -27.22
N ALA A 45 19.46 11.64 -26.78
CA ALA A 45 18.53 10.65 -26.26
C ALA A 45 18.44 10.79 -24.74
N THR A 46 18.15 12.00 -24.25
CA THR A 46 17.91 12.23 -22.84
C THR A 46 16.44 12.13 -22.53
N ALA A 47 16.15 11.14 -21.74
CA ALA A 47 15.10 11.16 -20.73
C ALA A 47 13.68 11.42 -21.28
N ALA A 48 13.16 10.52 -22.10
CA ALA A 48 11.80 10.12 -21.88
C ALA A 48 11.81 9.53 -20.46
N ALA A 49 11.47 10.34 -19.45
CA ALA A 49 11.18 9.82 -18.13
C ALA A 49 10.04 8.83 -18.30
N GLY A 50 10.39 7.53 -18.38
CA GLY A 50 9.42 6.46 -18.31
C GLY A 50 8.54 6.67 -17.09
N PRO A 51 7.35 6.09 -17.03
CA PRO A 51 6.49 6.20 -15.86
C PRO A 51 7.37 5.90 -14.65
N ALA A 52 7.46 6.87 -13.73
CA ALA A 52 8.32 6.73 -12.56
C ALA A 52 7.81 5.52 -11.79
N LEU A 53 8.53 4.40 -11.93
CA LEU A 53 8.22 3.16 -11.23
C LEU A 53 8.12 3.46 -9.73
N ALA A 54 7.35 2.64 -9.00
CA ALA A 54 7.26 2.73 -7.55
C ALA A 54 8.67 2.77 -6.94
N GLN A 55 8.89 3.72 -6.03
CA GLN A 55 10.18 3.86 -5.33
C GLN A 55 10.27 2.92 -4.13
N VAL A 56 9.10 2.52 -3.60
CA VAL A 56 8.99 1.57 -2.51
C VAL A 56 8.68 0.17 -3.06
N ASP A 57 9.34 -0.83 -2.50
CA ASP A 57 9.09 -2.24 -2.83
C ASP A 57 8.21 -2.86 -1.73
N VAL A 58 7.01 -3.23 -2.11
CA VAL A 58 6.02 -3.89 -1.22
C VAL A 58 5.61 -5.26 -1.75
N GLY A 59 6.27 -5.74 -2.80
CA GLY A 59 5.94 -7.02 -3.45
C GLY A 59 4.53 -7.06 -4.06
N ASN A 60 4.09 -8.25 -4.43
CA ASN A 60 2.77 -8.46 -5.00
C ASN A 60 1.69 -8.50 -3.92
N ALA A 61 0.52 -7.95 -4.23
CA ALA A 61 -0.64 -8.09 -3.34
C ALA A 61 -1.04 -9.57 -3.19
N SER A 62 -1.51 -9.93 -1.98
CA SER A 62 -1.85 -11.32 -1.63
C SER A 62 -2.80 -11.97 -2.64
N ALA A 63 -2.45 -13.17 -3.13
CA ALA A 63 -3.32 -13.94 -4.04
C ALA A 63 -4.65 -14.36 -3.40
N MET A 64 -4.70 -14.46 -2.06
CA MET A 64 -5.93 -14.81 -1.34
C MET A 64 -7.10 -13.86 -1.62
N ARG A 65 -6.80 -12.59 -2.01
CA ARG A 65 -7.85 -11.64 -2.38
C ARG A 65 -8.74 -12.15 -3.52
N GLN A 66 -8.24 -13.00 -4.42
CA GLN A 66 -8.98 -13.52 -5.56
C GLN A 66 -10.15 -14.43 -5.17
N LEU A 67 -10.16 -14.98 -3.94
CA LEU A 67 -11.24 -15.82 -3.42
C LEU A 67 -12.51 -15.04 -3.06
N VAL A 68 -12.45 -13.72 -2.96
CA VAL A 68 -13.60 -12.84 -2.70
C VAL A 68 -13.78 -11.93 -3.91
N PRO A 69 -14.93 -11.89 -4.60
CA PRO A 69 -15.16 -10.98 -5.72
C PRO A 69 -15.01 -9.51 -5.29
N ALA A 70 -14.24 -8.72 -6.05
CA ALA A 70 -13.96 -7.34 -5.70
C ALA A 70 -15.23 -6.50 -5.72
N GLU A 71 -16.04 -6.64 -6.76
CA GLU A 71 -17.30 -5.91 -6.97
C GLU A 71 -18.28 -6.13 -5.82
N THR A 72 -18.39 -7.37 -5.35
CA THR A 72 -19.27 -7.72 -4.23
C THR A 72 -18.83 -7.01 -2.95
N LEU A 73 -17.52 -6.99 -2.69
CA LEU A 73 -16.99 -6.32 -1.50
C LEU A 73 -17.13 -4.80 -1.59
N GLU A 74 -16.85 -4.21 -2.75
CA GLU A 74 -17.01 -2.78 -3.02
C GLU A 74 -18.46 -2.33 -2.88
N ALA A 75 -19.43 -3.14 -3.37
CA ALA A 75 -20.85 -2.87 -3.21
C ALA A 75 -21.28 -2.93 -1.73
N SER A 76 -20.84 -3.96 -0.99
CA SER A 76 -21.11 -4.10 0.44
C SER A 76 -20.50 -2.94 1.24
N ALA A 77 -19.28 -2.54 0.91
CA ALA A 77 -18.58 -1.42 1.52
C ALA A 77 -19.34 -0.10 1.27
N THR A 78 -19.79 0.14 0.04
CA THR A 78 -20.57 1.32 -0.33
C THR A 78 -21.89 1.38 0.44
N GLN A 79 -22.59 0.26 0.58
CA GLN A 79 -23.84 0.19 1.34
C GLN A 79 -23.60 0.48 2.84
N GLN A 80 -22.58 -0.14 3.43
CA GLN A 80 -22.22 0.09 4.84
C GLN A 80 -21.79 1.54 5.10
N TYR A 81 -21.00 2.11 4.19
CA TYR A 81 -20.59 3.49 4.26
C TYR A 81 -21.79 4.45 4.21
N SER A 82 -22.73 4.22 3.29
CA SER A 82 -23.94 5.02 3.18
C SER A 82 -24.82 4.95 4.43
N ARG A 83 -24.97 3.76 5.03
CA ARG A 83 -25.69 3.58 6.31
C ARG A 83 -25.03 4.38 7.43
N MET A 84 -23.71 4.29 7.54
CA MET A 84 -22.94 5.01 8.55
C MET A 84 -23.05 6.54 8.39
N LEU A 85 -23.00 7.06 7.17
CA LEU A 85 -23.19 8.49 6.92
C LEU A 85 -24.62 8.93 7.24
N ALA A 86 -25.62 8.12 6.92
CA ALA A 86 -27.03 8.40 7.28
C ALA A 86 -27.20 8.45 8.80
N GLU A 87 -26.61 7.51 9.53
CA GLU A 87 -26.60 7.51 11.00
C GLU A 87 -25.88 8.74 11.57
N ALA A 88 -24.69 9.07 11.05
CA ALA A 88 -23.97 10.27 11.45
C ALA A 88 -24.80 11.55 11.19
N LYS A 89 -25.49 11.62 10.05
CA LYS A 89 -26.36 12.73 9.70
C LYS A 89 -27.56 12.84 10.66
N SER A 90 -28.22 11.73 11.00
CA SER A 90 -29.35 11.72 11.92
C SER A 90 -28.98 12.18 13.34
N LYS A 91 -27.72 11.97 13.73
CA LYS A 91 -27.14 12.40 15.00
C LYS A 91 -26.53 13.83 14.95
N GLY A 92 -26.63 14.52 13.82
CA GLY A 92 -25.98 15.83 13.63
C GLY A 92 -24.45 15.78 13.63
N ALA A 93 -23.86 14.58 13.45
CA ALA A 93 -22.43 14.36 13.51
C ALA A 93 -21.74 14.36 12.13
N LEU A 94 -22.50 14.35 11.02
CA LEU A 94 -21.91 14.47 9.69
C LEU A 94 -21.60 15.93 9.38
N ALA A 95 -20.33 16.23 9.10
CA ALA A 95 -19.91 17.58 8.76
C ALA A 95 -20.56 18.04 7.43
N PRO A 96 -21.08 19.27 7.35
CA PRO A 96 -21.59 19.83 6.09
C PRO A 96 -20.45 20.08 5.10
N ASP A 97 -20.78 20.15 3.81
CA ASP A 97 -19.78 20.38 2.75
C ASP A 97 -18.95 21.68 2.94
N SER A 98 -19.53 22.68 3.60
CA SER A 98 -18.84 23.93 3.93
C SER A 98 -17.87 23.84 5.11
N HIS A 99 -17.81 22.69 5.81
CA HIS A 99 -16.95 22.54 6.98
C HIS A 99 -15.46 22.65 6.61
N PRO A 100 -14.68 23.57 7.21
CA PRO A 100 -13.29 23.83 6.80
C PRO A 100 -12.39 22.60 6.80
N GLN A 101 -12.49 21.75 7.83
CA GLN A 101 -11.71 20.52 7.91
C GLN A 101 -12.11 19.50 6.85
N LEU A 102 -13.40 19.43 6.46
CA LEU A 102 -13.83 18.56 5.37
C LEU A 102 -13.30 19.05 4.03
N GLN A 103 -13.36 20.35 3.76
CA GLN A 103 -12.78 20.94 2.54
C GLN A 103 -11.27 20.70 2.48
N ARG A 104 -10.57 20.84 3.59
CA ARG A 104 -9.15 20.52 3.73
C ARG A 104 -8.87 19.04 3.37
N LEU A 105 -9.61 18.09 3.94
CA LEU A 105 -9.47 16.66 3.64
C LEU A 105 -9.77 16.35 2.17
N ARG A 106 -10.79 16.98 1.59
CA ARG A 106 -11.11 16.83 0.16
C ARG A 106 -10.01 17.39 -0.75
N ALA A 107 -9.40 18.50 -0.38
CA ALA A 107 -8.25 19.04 -1.10
C ALA A 107 -7.06 18.06 -1.09
N ILE A 108 -6.80 17.41 0.06
CA ILE A 108 -5.80 16.35 0.17
C ILE A 108 -6.19 15.16 -0.73
N GLY A 109 -7.42 14.66 -0.64
CA GLY A 109 -7.92 13.56 -1.45
C GLY A 109 -7.80 13.82 -2.95
N ASN A 110 -8.14 15.02 -3.40
CA ASN A 110 -8.06 15.43 -4.81
C ASN A 110 -6.62 15.36 -5.37
N ARG A 111 -5.61 15.49 -4.52
CA ARG A 111 -4.20 15.36 -4.93
C ARG A 111 -3.73 13.90 -4.90
N LEU A 112 -4.26 13.07 -4.00
CA LEU A 112 -3.87 11.66 -3.85
C LEU A 112 -4.58 10.76 -4.89
N ILE A 113 -5.88 10.94 -5.09
CA ILE A 113 -6.74 10.07 -5.91
C ILE A 113 -6.21 9.87 -7.34
N PRO A 114 -5.76 10.89 -8.08
CA PRO A 114 -5.24 10.71 -9.45
C PRO A 114 -4.02 9.79 -9.54
N LEU A 115 -3.32 9.55 -8.43
CA LEU A 115 -2.11 8.74 -8.35
C LEU A 115 -2.37 7.28 -7.99
N THR A 116 -3.61 6.93 -7.62
CA THR A 116 -3.98 5.59 -7.15
C THR A 116 -3.93 4.48 -8.21
N PRO A 117 -4.18 4.76 -9.52
CA PRO A 117 -4.20 3.70 -10.52
C PRO A 117 -2.87 2.96 -10.70
N GLN A 118 -1.75 3.56 -10.31
CA GLN A 118 -0.44 2.88 -10.34
C GLN A 118 -0.35 1.70 -9.35
N TRP A 119 -1.24 1.67 -8.35
CA TRP A 119 -1.28 0.63 -7.32
C TRP A 119 -2.43 -0.36 -7.51
N ASN A 120 -3.52 0.09 -8.15
CA ASN A 120 -4.67 -0.74 -8.46
C ASN A 120 -5.47 -0.11 -9.61
N ASP A 121 -5.51 -0.77 -10.75
CA ASP A 121 -6.23 -0.24 -11.93
C ASP A 121 -7.73 -0.07 -11.69
N ARG A 122 -8.34 -0.89 -10.80
CA ARG A 122 -9.76 -0.75 -10.41
C ARG A 122 -10.06 0.61 -9.77
N ALA A 123 -9.05 1.25 -9.19
CA ALA A 123 -9.20 2.57 -8.56
C ALA A 123 -9.68 3.66 -9.53
N ARG A 124 -9.55 3.46 -10.86
CA ARG A 124 -10.09 4.34 -11.91
C ARG A 124 -11.62 4.35 -11.94
N GLU A 125 -12.23 3.25 -11.55
CA GLU A 125 -13.68 3.05 -11.58
C GLU A 125 -14.33 3.37 -10.23
N TRP A 126 -13.54 3.55 -9.18
CA TRP A 126 -14.06 3.80 -7.84
C TRP A 126 -14.69 5.20 -7.74
N ARG A 127 -15.85 5.25 -7.13
CA ARG A 127 -16.52 6.51 -6.78
C ARG A 127 -15.96 7.00 -5.45
N TRP A 128 -14.84 7.70 -5.51
CA TRP A 128 -14.15 8.22 -4.35
C TRP A 128 -15.00 9.21 -3.57
N GLU A 129 -15.08 9.04 -2.26
CA GLU A 129 -15.81 9.92 -1.36
C GLU A 129 -14.95 10.22 -0.13
N VAL A 130 -14.93 11.48 0.30
CA VAL A 130 -14.25 11.92 1.52
C VAL A 130 -15.25 12.64 2.40
N ASN A 131 -15.49 12.11 3.60
CA ASN A 131 -16.41 12.66 4.58
C ASN A 131 -15.74 12.81 5.96
N LEU A 132 -16.27 13.72 6.78
CA LEU A 132 -15.81 13.98 8.13
C LEU A 132 -16.98 13.75 9.10
N ILE A 133 -16.73 12.95 10.14
CA ILE A 133 -17.72 12.57 11.15
C ILE A 133 -17.29 13.13 12.51
N GLY A 134 -18.18 13.86 13.15
CA GLY A 134 -18.01 14.37 14.51
C GLY A 134 -17.93 13.23 15.52
N SER A 135 -16.72 12.97 16.03
CA SER A 135 -16.49 11.95 17.05
C SER A 135 -15.16 12.24 17.78
N LYS A 136 -15.10 11.93 19.06
CA LYS A 136 -13.86 12.00 19.84
C LYS A 136 -12.88 10.87 19.54
N GLN A 137 -13.29 9.88 18.77
CA GLN A 137 -12.40 8.76 18.42
C GLN A 137 -11.24 9.25 17.56
N ILE A 138 -10.03 8.78 17.88
CA ILE A 138 -8.85 8.94 17.03
C ILE A 138 -8.94 7.85 15.99
N ASN A 139 -9.60 8.13 14.85
CA ASN A 139 -9.79 7.15 13.78
C ASN A 139 -9.98 7.79 12.40
N ALA A 140 -9.61 7.05 11.38
CA ALA A 140 -9.91 7.28 9.97
C ALA A 140 -9.95 5.92 9.28
N PHE A 141 -10.53 5.83 8.09
CA PHE A 141 -10.53 4.60 7.29
C PHE A 141 -10.80 4.88 5.81
N CYS A 142 -10.42 3.94 4.96
CA CYS A 142 -10.83 3.85 3.57
C CYS A 142 -11.37 2.44 3.29
N MET A 143 -12.68 2.34 3.04
CA MET A 143 -13.28 1.07 2.62
C MET A 143 -13.03 0.81 1.13
N PRO A 144 -13.11 -0.46 0.69
CA PRO A 144 -13.10 -0.84 -0.72
C PRO A 144 -14.05 0.03 -1.56
N GLY A 145 -13.65 0.38 -2.77
CA GLY A 145 -14.41 1.30 -3.61
C GLY A 145 -14.18 2.80 -3.30
N GLY A 146 -13.14 3.12 -2.50
CA GLY A 146 -12.69 4.50 -2.27
C GLY A 146 -13.56 5.31 -1.31
N LYS A 147 -14.15 4.68 -0.29
CA LYS A 147 -15.02 5.33 0.70
C LYS A 147 -14.24 5.73 1.94
N ILE A 148 -13.84 7.02 2.00
CA ILE A 148 -12.96 7.58 3.03
C ILE A 148 -13.78 8.34 4.07
N ALA A 149 -13.54 8.07 5.34
CA ALA A 149 -14.01 8.92 6.43
C ALA A 149 -12.92 9.19 7.46
N PHE A 150 -12.91 10.41 7.95
CA PHE A 150 -12.13 10.85 9.11
C PHE A 150 -13.09 11.17 10.24
N TYR A 151 -12.65 10.89 11.47
CA TYR A 151 -13.31 11.41 12.65
C TYR A 151 -12.63 12.70 13.11
N THR A 152 -13.41 13.65 13.65
CA THR A 152 -12.82 14.91 14.12
C THR A 152 -11.75 14.69 15.18
N GLY A 153 -11.90 13.63 16.00
CA GLY A 153 -10.96 13.30 17.06
C GLY A 153 -9.52 13.08 16.61
N ILE A 154 -9.30 12.47 15.42
CA ILE A 154 -7.94 12.26 14.93
C ILE A 154 -7.26 13.57 14.51
N LEU A 155 -8.05 14.50 13.94
CA LEU A 155 -7.55 15.82 13.52
C LEU A 155 -7.26 16.72 14.74
N ASP A 156 -8.20 16.79 15.67
CA ASP A 156 -8.21 17.73 16.78
C ASP A 156 -7.24 17.32 17.89
N GLN A 157 -7.24 16.04 18.30
CA GLN A 157 -6.40 15.57 19.40
C GLN A 157 -4.93 15.44 18.99
N LEU A 158 -4.67 15.03 17.74
CA LEU A 158 -3.30 14.94 17.23
C LEU A 158 -2.80 16.25 16.61
N LYS A 159 -3.67 17.25 16.45
CA LYS A 159 -3.36 18.54 15.80
C LYS A 159 -2.59 18.32 14.50
N LEU A 160 -3.19 17.53 13.59
CA LEU A 160 -2.54 17.09 12.37
C LEU A 160 -2.30 18.26 11.41
N SER A 161 -1.08 18.39 10.90
CA SER A 161 -0.78 19.19 9.72
C SER A 161 -1.39 18.58 8.46
N ASP A 162 -1.38 19.31 7.32
CA ASP A 162 -1.84 18.79 6.03
C ASP A 162 -0.99 17.59 5.59
N ASP A 163 0.31 17.67 5.79
CA ASP A 163 1.22 16.58 5.47
C ASP A 163 0.91 15.32 6.30
N GLU A 164 0.66 15.46 7.59
CA GLU A 164 0.32 14.34 8.46
C GLU A 164 -1.07 13.75 8.14
N ALA A 165 -2.05 14.60 7.83
CA ALA A 165 -3.37 14.15 7.39
C ALA A 165 -3.29 13.41 6.04
N ALA A 166 -2.41 13.86 5.13
CA ALA A 166 -2.15 13.19 3.86
C ALA A 166 -1.46 11.82 4.08
N MET A 167 -0.55 11.69 5.05
CA MET A 167 0.06 10.41 5.40
C MET A 167 -0.98 9.41 5.92
N ILE A 168 -1.92 9.84 6.78
CA ILE A 168 -3.04 8.98 7.23
C ILE A 168 -3.91 8.60 6.03
N MET A 169 -4.35 9.58 5.24
CA MET A 169 -5.22 9.31 4.09
C MET A 169 -4.55 8.36 3.10
N GLY A 170 -3.27 8.56 2.80
CA GLY A 170 -2.48 7.68 1.94
C GLY A 170 -2.37 6.26 2.50
N HIS A 171 -2.15 6.10 3.80
CA HIS A 171 -2.13 4.82 4.49
C HIS A 171 -3.48 4.09 4.38
N GLU A 172 -4.59 4.78 4.64
CA GLU A 172 -5.94 4.21 4.51
C GLU A 172 -6.26 3.83 3.07
N MET A 173 -5.93 4.72 2.11
CA MET A 173 -6.07 4.42 0.69
C MET A 173 -5.23 3.20 0.29
N ALA A 174 -4.03 3.05 0.83
CA ALA A 174 -3.16 1.91 0.55
C ALA A 174 -3.79 0.57 0.98
N HIS A 175 -4.49 0.52 2.12
CA HIS A 175 -5.24 -0.68 2.51
C HIS A 175 -6.29 -1.06 1.47
N ALA A 176 -7.03 -0.10 0.91
CA ALA A 176 -7.99 -0.36 -0.16
C ALA A 176 -7.30 -0.74 -1.48
N LEU A 177 -6.24 -0.04 -1.88
CA LEU A 177 -5.49 -0.28 -3.11
C LEU A 177 -4.80 -1.65 -3.13
N ARG A 178 -4.24 -2.08 -1.99
CA ARG A 178 -3.62 -3.40 -1.82
C ARG A 178 -4.63 -4.50 -1.54
N GLU A 179 -5.91 -4.14 -1.43
CA GLU A 179 -7.04 -5.04 -1.15
C GLU A 179 -6.86 -5.87 0.13
N HIS A 180 -6.27 -5.27 1.18
CA HIS A 180 -5.98 -5.96 2.43
C HIS A 180 -7.24 -6.51 3.09
N ALA A 181 -8.34 -5.75 3.11
CA ALA A 181 -9.63 -6.22 3.65
C ALA A 181 -10.14 -7.47 2.90
N ARG A 182 -10.04 -7.47 1.57
CA ARG A 182 -10.43 -8.58 0.71
C ARG A 182 -9.62 -9.85 1.01
N SER A 183 -8.29 -9.71 1.15
CA SER A 183 -7.40 -10.81 1.53
C SER A 183 -7.69 -11.36 2.93
N ARG A 184 -8.00 -10.47 3.89
CA ARG A 184 -8.31 -10.85 5.27
C ARG A 184 -9.63 -11.62 5.36
N LEU A 185 -10.67 -11.13 4.69
CA LEU A 185 -11.97 -11.82 4.60
C LEU A 185 -11.82 -13.20 3.97
N ALA A 186 -11.07 -13.31 2.87
CA ALA A 186 -10.78 -14.60 2.24
C ALA A 186 -10.11 -15.59 3.20
N LYS A 187 -9.09 -15.14 3.96
CA LYS A 187 -8.42 -15.96 4.97
C LYS A 187 -9.38 -16.40 6.08
N THR A 188 -10.22 -15.49 6.57
CA THR A 188 -11.20 -15.79 7.61
C THR A 188 -12.22 -16.81 7.13
N GLN A 189 -12.75 -16.65 5.90
CA GLN A 189 -13.69 -17.59 5.30
C GLN A 189 -13.05 -18.96 5.10
N ALA A 190 -11.83 -19.04 4.57
CA ALA A 190 -11.11 -20.29 4.39
C ALA A 190 -10.89 -21.02 5.73
N THR A 191 -10.54 -20.27 6.78
CA THR A 191 -10.38 -20.83 8.14
C THR A 191 -11.71 -21.34 8.70
N SER A 192 -12.78 -20.55 8.54
CA SER A 192 -14.12 -20.93 9.01
C SER A 192 -14.64 -22.17 8.30
N MET A 193 -14.43 -22.27 6.98
CA MET A 193 -14.80 -23.45 6.19
C MET A 193 -14.03 -24.69 6.66
N GLY A 194 -12.72 -24.57 6.89
CA GLY A 194 -11.91 -25.65 7.44
C GLY A 194 -12.37 -26.10 8.83
N LEU A 195 -12.72 -25.15 9.70
CA LEU A 195 -13.29 -25.47 11.03
C LEU A 195 -14.66 -26.10 10.93
N SER A 196 -15.53 -25.63 10.01
CA SER A 196 -16.87 -26.19 9.79
C SER A 196 -16.79 -27.63 9.30
N LEU A 197 -15.91 -27.92 8.34
CA LEU A 197 -15.68 -29.28 7.86
C LEU A 197 -15.14 -30.20 8.98
N GLY A 198 -14.19 -29.70 9.79
CA GLY A 198 -13.68 -30.40 10.95
C GLY A 198 -14.75 -30.69 11.99
N ALA A 199 -15.59 -29.69 12.31
CA ALA A 199 -16.70 -29.84 13.26
C ALA A 199 -17.78 -30.81 12.74
N GLN A 200 -18.06 -30.80 11.40
CA GLN A 200 -18.99 -31.72 10.77
C GLN A 200 -18.48 -33.17 10.82
N LEU A 201 -17.17 -33.38 10.59
CA LEU A 201 -16.54 -34.69 10.70
C LEU A 201 -16.53 -35.21 12.13
N LEU A 202 -16.48 -34.31 13.13
CA LEU A 202 -16.51 -34.66 14.56
C LEU A 202 -17.93 -34.67 15.16
N GLY A 203 -18.98 -34.46 14.35
CA GLY A 203 -20.37 -34.49 14.83
C GLY A 203 -20.74 -33.32 15.75
N LEU A 204 -20.00 -32.23 15.76
CA LEU A 204 -20.16 -31.08 16.67
C LEU A 204 -21.21 -30.04 16.24
N GLY A 205 -22.08 -30.37 15.27
CA GLY A 205 -23.24 -29.56 14.90
C GLY A 205 -22.92 -28.29 14.07
N GLN A 206 -23.97 -27.63 13.62
CA GLN A 206 -23.91 -26.48 12.70
C GLN A 206 -23.24 -25.27 13.36
N LEU A 207 -22.08 -24.87 12.86
CA LEU A 207 -21.57 -23.52 13.02
C LEU A 207 -22.41 -22.58 12.17
N GLY A 208 -23.20 -21.76 12.85
CA GLY A 208 -24.24 -20.91 12.25
C GLY A 208 -23.76 -19.98 11.13
N ASN A 209 -24.67 -19.59 10.32
CA ASN A 209 -24.63 -18.70 9.18
C ASN A 209 -23.58 -17.57 9.29
N ILE A 210 -22.43 -17.77 8.69
CA ILE A 210 -21.37 -16.75 8.53
C ILE A 210 -21.65 -15.87 7.30
N ALA A 211 -22.92 -15.73 6.92
CA ALA A 211 -23.34 -14.80 5.87
C ALA A 211 -23.68 -13.41 6.43
N ALA A 212 -23.46 -13.18 7.72
CA ALA A 212 -23.79 -11.91 8.34
C ALA A 212 -22.76 -10.85 7.98
N ASP A 213 -23.17 -9.96 7.09
CA ASP A 213 -22.72 -8.57 6.97
C ASP A 213 -21.22 -8.33 6.83
N MET A 214 -20.66 -8.69 5.66
CA MET A 214 -19.29 -8.32 5.26
C MET A 214 -19.02 -6.82 5.46
N GLY A 215 -20.05 -5.96 5.31
CA GLY A 215 -19.90 -4.53 5.49
C GLY A 215 -19.56 -4.13 6.94
N THR A 216 -20.20 -4.74 7.92
CA THR A 216 -19.91 -4.47 9.35
C THR A 216 -18.54 -4.99 9.74
N GLN A 217 -18.12 -6.13 9.19
CA GLN A 217 -16.79 -6.69 9.43
C GLN A 217 -15.67 -5.76 8.96
N LEU A 218 -15.88 -4.98 7.87
CA LEU A 218 -14.87 -4.06 7.34
C LEU A 218 -14.39 -3.03 8.35
N LEU A 219 -15.26 -2.56 9.24
CA LEU A 219 -14.93 -1.56 10.27
C LEU A 219 -14.14 -2.13 11.46
N THR A 220 -14.16 -3.44 11.64
CA THR A 220 -13.55 -4.13 12.78
C THR A 220 -12.37 -5.02 12.39
N LEU A 221 -12.03 -5.06 11.09
CA LEU A 221 -10.90 -5.83 10.59
C LEU A 221 -9.60 -5.34 11.21
N LYS A 222 -8.84 -6.29 11.77
CA LYS A 222 -7.47 -6.06 12.21
C LYS A 222 -6.53 -6.48 11.10
N PHE A 223 -5.66 -5.59 10.70
CA PHE A 223 -4.65 -5.85 9.70
C PHE A 223 -3.43 -6.57 10.30
N SER A 224 -2.71 -7.33 9.48
CA SER A 224 -1.46 -7.94 9.90
C SER A 224 -0.33 -6.92 9.88
N ARG A 225 0.78 -7.21 10.56
CA ARG A 225 1.97 -6.33 10.50
C ARG A 225 2.49 -6.15 9.08
N THR A 226 2.38 -7.16 8.23
CA THR A 226 2.75 -7.07 6.82
C THR A 226 1.82 -6.10 6.08
N ASP A 227 0.49 -6.22 6.28
CA ASP A 227 -0.49 -5.31 5.68
C ASP A 227 -0.20 -3.85 6.11
N GLU A 228 0.19 -3.64 7.37
CA GLU A 228 0.54 -2.33 7.91
C GLU A 228 1.82 -1.75 7.28
N THR A 229 2.87 -2.58 7.14
CA THR A 229 4.11 -2.16 6.48
C THR A 229 3.84 -1.81 5.01
N GLU A 230 3.07 -2.62 4.29
CA GLU A 230 2.68 -2.32 2.92
C GLU A 230 1.89 -1.00 2.84
N ALA A 231 0.93 -0.79 3.75
CA ALA A 231 0.12 0.42 3.78
C ALA A 231 0.95 1.66 4.10
N ASP A 232 1.90 1.55 5.02
CA ASP A 232 2.84 2.63 5.34
C ASP A 232 3.69 3.04 4.13
N LEU A 233 4.29 2.08 3.45
CA LEU A 233 5.19 2.35 2.33
C LEU A 233 4.45 2.88 1.11
N VAL A 234 3.32 2.26 0.74
CA VAL A 234 2.48 2.73 -0.37
C VAL A 234 1.89 4.11 -0.07
N GLY A 235 1.39 4.32 1.15
CA GLY A 235 0.85 5.61 1.60
C GLY A 235 1.91 6.71 1.62
N LEU A 236 3.13 6.39 2.08
CA LEU A 236 4.28 7.29 2.06
C LEU A 236 4.62 7.76 0.63
N GLU A 237 4.69 6.81 -0.31
CA GLU A 237 4.99 7.14 -1.71
C GLU A 237 3.84 7.94 -2.35
N LEU A 238 2.59 7.52 -2.12
CA LEU A 238 1.41 8.21 -2.65
C LEU A 238 1.37 9.68 -2.20
N ALA A 239 1.58 9.93 -0.90
CA ALA A 239 1.61 11.27 -0.35
C ALA A 239 2.80 12.09 -0.87
N ALA A 240 3.99 11.50 -0.98
CA ALA A 240 5.16 12.18 -1.54
C ALA A 240 4.94 12.58 -3.01
N ARG A 241 4.35 11.71 -3.84
CA ARG A 241 3.98 12.02 -5.24
C ARG A 241 2.93 13.13 -5.34
N ALA A 242 2.05 13.23 -4.35
CA ALA A 242 1.07 14.30 -4.24
C ALA A 242 1.66 15.62 -3.69
N GLY A 243 2.98 15.66 -3.40
CA GLY A 243 3.68 16.83 -2.90
C GLY A 243 3.46 17.12 -1.41
N TYR A 244 3.22 16.08 -0.61
CA TYR A 244 3.22 16.14 0.85
C TYR A 244 4.56 15.68 1.40
N ASN A 245 5.05 16.35 2.44
CA ASN A 245 6.37 16.09 3.02
C ASN A 245 6.44 14.67 3.64
N PRO A 246 7.29 13.77 3.12
CA PRO A 246 7.37 12.41 3.63
C PRO A 246 7.87 12.30 5.08
N GLN A 247 8.59 13.30 5.60
CA GLN A 247 8.99 13.34 7.02
C GLN A 247 7.78 13.40 7.97
N ALA A 248 6.64 13.88 7.51
CA ALA A 248 5.42 13.91 8.30
C ALA A 248 4.92 12.51 8.69
N SER A 249 5.33 11.46 7.99
CA SER A 249 5.03 10.07 8.38
C SER A 249 5.65 9.72 9.73
N VAL A 250 6.85 10.19 10.00
CA VAL A 250 7.57 9.96 11.28
C VAL A 250 6.89 10.71 12.42
N SER A 251 6.67 12.03 12.26
CA SER A 251 6.03 12.85 13.27
C SER A 251 4.60 12.40 13.59
N LEU A 252 3.87 11.93 12.59
CA LEU A 252 2.55 11.34 12.77
C LEU A 252 2.57 10.15 13.74
N TRP A 253 3.48 9.19 13.50
CA TRP A 253 3.55 7.98 14.34
C TRP A 253 4.08 8.27 15.75
N GLU A 254 4.92 9.30 15.92
CA GLU A 254 5.29 9.80 17.24
C GLU A 254 4.09 10.38 17.99
N LYS A 255 3.23 11.17 17.31
CA LYS A 255 1.98 11.70 17.89
C LYS A 255 1.01 10.57 18.24
N MET A 256 0.84 9.60 17.35
CA MET A 256 -0.01 8.40 17.60
C MET A 256 0.46 7.61 18.82
N GLY A 257 1.77 7.40 18.96
CA GLY A 257 2.35 6.69 20.11
C GLY A 257 2.09 7.41 21.44
N LYS A 258 2.21 8.74 21.46
CA LYS A 258 1.91 9.58 22.64
C LYS A 258 0.42 9.55 23.00
N ALA A 259 -0.46 9.57 22.00
CA ALA A 259 -1.91 9.56 22.24
C ALA A 259 -2.42 8.20 22.75
N SER A 260 -1.73 7.10 22.48
CA SER A 260 -2.11 5.75 22.92
C SER A 260 -2.06 5.55 24.43
N GLY A 261 -1.28 6.36 25.17
CA GLY A 261 -1.19 6.32 26.63
C GLY A 261 -2.32 7.05 27.36
N GLY A 262 -3.26 7.68 26.62
CA GLY A 262 -4.37 8.46 27.20
C GLY A 262 -5.69 7.68 27.27
N ALA A 263 -6.64 8.18 28.06
CA ALA A 263 -7.95 7.58 28.36
C ALA A 263 -8.95 7.52 27.16
N GLY A 264 -8.48 7.75 25.94
CA GLY A 264 -9.30 7.62 24.72
C GLY A 264 -9.18 6.21 24.14
N GLY A 265 -10.15 5.36 24.37
CA GLY A 265 -10.26 3.95 23.99
C GLY A 265 -9.70 3.50 22.65
N PRO A 266 -9.92 2.24 22.24
CA PRO A 266 -9.27 1.63 21.09
C PRO A 266 -9.69 2.35 19.80
N GLY A 267 -8.88 3.33 19.42
CA GLY A 267 -9.04 4.06 18.19
C GLY A 267 -8.27 3.37 17.04
N PHE A 268 -7.62 4.17 16.24
CA PHE A 268 -6.83 3.77 15.08
C PHE A 268 -5.90 2.57 15.35
N LEU A 269 -5.18 2.58 16.48
CA LEU A 269 -4.23 1.52 16.83
C LEU A 269 -4.86 0.16 17.16
N SER A 270 -6.18 0.08 17.35
CA SER A 270 -6.86 -1.20 17.58
C SER A 270 -7.03 -2.01 16.30
N THR A 271 -7.20 -1.35 15.17
CA THR A 271 -7.30 -1.93 13.84
C THR A 271 -5.96 -1.92 13.10
N HIS A 272 -5.09 -0.95 13.43
CA HIS A 272 -3.77 -0.74 12.85
C HIS A 272 -2.67 -0.92 13.92
N PRO A 273 -2.29 -2.15 14.24
CA PRO A 273 -1.31 -2.41 15.29
C PRO A 273 0.05 -1.81 14.92
N SER A 274 0.58 -0.93 15.79
CA SER A 274 1.92 -0.42 15.62
C SER A 274 2.95 -1.44 16.11
N GLY A 275 3.93 -1.75 15.27
CA GLY A 275 5.11 -2.52 15.67
C GLY A 275 6.22 -1.60 16.18
N PRO A 276 7.16 -2.12 17.01
CA PRO A 276 8.27 -1.31 17.54
C PRO A 276 9.21 -0.77 16.45
N ASN A 277 9.13 -1.29 15.25
CA ASN A 277 10.00 -0.94 14.13
C ASN A 277 9.38 0.06 13.14
N ARG A 278 8.07 0.36 13.27
CA ARG A 278 7.32 1.14 12.27
C ARG A 278 7.96 2.49 11.95
N ILE A 279 8.30 3.26 12.97
CA ILE A 279 8.96 4.58 12.81
C ILE A 279 10.32 4.41 12.12
N ARG A 280 11.09 3.41 12.50
CA ARG A 280 12.40 3.13 11.90
C ARG A 280 12.30 2.73 10.43
N GLU A 281 11.29 1.92 10.08
CA GLU A 281 11.02 1.54 8.69
C GLU A 281 10.63 2.74 7.83
N LEU A 282 9.78 3.62 8.35
CA LEU A 282 9.42 4.87 7.68
C LEU A 282 10.66 5.77 7.50
N GLN A 283 11.45 5.98 8.55
CA GLN A 283 12.69 6.76 8.47
C GLN A 283 13.66 6.24 7.41
N ALA A 284 13.78 4.92 7.28
CA ALA A 284 14.64 4.28 6.28
C ALA A 284 14.11 4.45 4.83
N ASN A 285 12.79 4.64 4.65
CA ASN A 285 12.16 4.75 3.34
C ASN A 285 11.87 6.21 2.91
N VAL A 286 11.84 7.17 3.83
CA VAL A 286 11.69 8.60 3.50
C VAL A 286 12.68 9.05 2.41
N PRO A 287 14.01 8.75 2.46
CA PRO A 287 14.94 9.15 1.41
C PRO A 287 14.59 8.62 0.02
N ARG A 288 13.96 7.44 -0.07
CA ARG A 288 13.58 6.82 -1.35
C ARG A 288 12.50 7.61 -2.08
N VAL A 289 11.60 8.26 -1.34
CA VAL A 289 10.48 9.03 -1.91
C VAL A 289 10.73 10.54 -1.92
N GLN A 290 11.84 10.99 -1.34
CA GLN A 290 12.17 12.43 -1.26
C GLN A 290 12.20 13.09 -2.64
N GLY A 291 12.79 12.44 -3.63
CA GLY A 291 12.83 12.96 -5.00
C GLY A 291 11.45 13.04 -5.68
N LEU A 292 10.47 12.21 -5.26
CA LEU A 292 9.07 12.32 -5.72
C LEU A 292 8.42 13.60 -5.18
N TYR A 293 8.55 13.82 -3.88
CA TYR A 293 8.07 15.01 -3.21
C TYR A 293 8.63 16.31 -3.82
N GLU A 294 9.95 16.34 -4.03
CA GLU A 294 10.59 17.53 -4.60
C GLU A 294 10.14 17.81 -6.04
N ARG A 295 9.90 16.78 -6.85
CA ARG A 295 9.33 16.93 -8.20
C ARG A 295 7.92 17.48 -8.15
N ALA A 296 7.07 16.92 -7.26
CA ALA A 296 5.68 17.36 -7.13
C ALA A 296 5.54 18.80 -6.62
N LYS A 297 6.55 19.34 -5.92
CA LYS A 297 6.57 20.74 -5.49
C LYS A 297 6.99 21.74 -6.58
N ARG A 298 7.65 21.25 -7.63
CA ARG A 298 8.12 22.09 -8.74
C ARG A 298 7.14 22.19 -9.91
N GLY A 299 6.17 21.26 -10.02
CA GLY A 299 5.09 21.26 -10.99
C GLY A 299 3.82 21.78 -10.41
#